data_18b37ef037b797d0ee35feb362f1daf7
#
_entry.id   18b37ef037b797d0ee35feb362f1daf7
#
_cell.length_a   1.000
_cell.length_b   1.000
_cell.length_c   1.000
_cell.angle_alpha   90.00
_cell.angle_beta   90.00
_cell.angle_gamma   90.00
#
_symmetry.space_group_name_H-M   'P 1'
#
loop_
_entity.id
_entity.type
_entity.pdbx_description
1 polymer ?
#
loop_
_entity_poly.entity_id
_entity_poly.type
_entity_poly.pdbx_seq_one_letter_code
_entity_poly.pdbx_strand_id
1 'polypeptide(L)'
;MRDLNLSAHIGELLDAGVTSFKIEGRLKDVGYIKNIVAYYRREVDAALAVRPHLRRASAGESIPDFTPDTVKSFTRGESEYFFAGKRPGVASFDTPKAVGEDGGRVVRGEKNRFRLDRGGLLAAGDGICFLTDRGFAGTNVNAADGDCVTPNRMEGIVPGTEVYRNYDHRFNQLLARSRTRRVIPASVLVEATAGGVRFSYTDCEGVTASAARSVALERAKNAAANTAALRTQAVKGGDTVFAVRGAEVRGGDWFVPVSLAAELRREGLDALSKARSERGIGHRILPEGRAEYPAECLSAEENVTNRLAEAFYRDHGVGRIERGLDLAASTAGRRVMRSAYCIRREIGECLKEHPRLRGELWLERGGSRYRLEFDCDRCEMSLVDCTKTKL
;
A
#
# COMPACT_ATOMS: atom_id res chain seq x y z
N MET A 1 1.23 -14.03 11.47
CA MET A 1 0.14 -14.12 10.47
C MET A 1 0.72 -13.80 9.11
N ARG A 2 0.19 -14.39 8.06
CA ARG A 2 0.50 -14.04 6.67
C ARG A 2 0.06 -12.60 6.38
N ASP A 3 0.52 -12.03 5.29
CA ASP A 3 0.15 -10.67 4.91
C ASP A 3 -1.18 -10.68 4.16
N LEU A 4 -2.06 -9.70 4.47
CA LEU A 4 -3.34 -9.56 3.78
C LEU A 4 -3.11 -9.00 2.38
N ASN A 5 -3.56 -9.73 1.36
CA ASN A 5 -3.59 -9.27 -0.02
C ASN A 5 -4.99 -9.45 -0.61
N LEU A 6 -5.67 -8.34 -0.85
CA LEU A 6 -7.00 -8.29 -1.50
C LEU A 6 -6.93 -7.65 -2.89
N SER A 7 -5.79 -7.65 -3.54
CA SER A 7 -5.62 -7.03 -4.86
C SER A 7 -6.55 -7.64 -5.92
N ALA A 8 -6.77 -8.96 -5.87
CA ALA A 8 -7.70 -9.65 -6.77
C ALA A 8 -9.18 -9.23 -6.58
N HIS A 9 -9.51 -8.67 -5.41
CA HIS A 9 -10.88 -8.30 -5.02
C HIS A 9 -11.15 -6.78 -5.06
N ILE A 10 -10.23 -5.98 -5.60
CA ILE A 10 -10.41 -4.52 -5.69
C ILE A 10 -11.71 -4.15 -6.40
N GLY A 11 -12.05 -4.85 -7.48
CA GLY A 11 -13.29 -4.62 -8.21
C GLY A 11 -14.53 -4.86 -7.35
N GLU A 12 -14.60 -5.99 -6.65
CA GLU A 12 -15.70 -6.34 -5.75
C GLU A 12 -15.83 -5.33 -4.58
N LEU A 13 -14.70 -4.90 -4.02
CA LEU A 13 -14.68 -3.89 -2.95
C LEU A 13 -15.22 -2.54 -3.44
N LEU A 14 -14.86 -2.10 -4.66
CA LEU A 14 -15.40 -0.89 -5.26
C LEU A 14 -16.90 -1.01 -5.51
N ASP A 15 -17.36 -2.14 -6.02
CA ASP A 15 -18.79 -2.40 -6.29
C ASP A 15 -19.60 -2.46 -4.98
N ALA A 16 -18.98 -2.90 -3.88
CA ALA A 16 -19.54 -2.86 -2.53
C ALA A 16 -19.54 -1.46 -1.88
N GLY A 17 -19.00 -0.43 -2.57
CA GLY A 17 -19.00 0.96 -2.10
C GLY A 17 -17.77 1.36 -1.29
N VAL A 18 -16.70 0.57 -1.28
CA VAL A 18 -15.43 0.98 -0.66
C VAL A 18 -14.81 2.10 -1.48
N THR A 19 -14.57 3.26 -0.85
CA THR A 19 -14.06 4.48 -1.49
C THR A 19 -12.62 4.81 -1.15
N SER A 20 -12.04 4.13 -0.17
CA SER A 20 -10.68 4.39 0.30
C SER A 20 -10.00 3.10 0.76
N PHE A 21 -8.76 2.92 0.35
CA PHE A 21 -7.93 1.77 0.70
C PHE A 21 -6.73 2.23 1.54
N LYS A 22 -6.57 1.64 2.72
CA LYS A 22 -5.43 1.91 3.59
C LYS A 22 -4.40 0.79 3.44
N ILE A 23 -3.17 1.17 3.09
CA ILE A 23 -2.02 0.26 3.02
C ILE A 23 -1.20 0.43 4.29
N GLU A 24 -0.98 -0.66 5.03
CA GLU A 24 -0.12 -0.65 6.20
C GLU A 24 1.32 -0.94 5.81
N GLY A 25 2.19 0.04 6.04
CA GLY A 25 3.63 -0.04 5.78
C GLY A 25 4.48 0.20 7.03
N ARG A 26 3.89 0.08 8.22
CA ARG A 26 4.59 0.34 9.49
C ARG A 26 5.80 -0.57 9.63
N LEU A 27 6.95 0.01 9.97
CA LEU A 27 8.25 -0.67 10.07
C LEU A 27 8.75 -1.29 8.75
N LYS A 28 8.27 -0.81 7.61
CA LYS A 28 8.74 -1.19 6.28
C LYS A 28 9.66 -0.12 5.70
N ASP A 29 10.56 -0.54 4.80
CA ASP A 29 11.45 0.37 4.09
C ASP A 29 10.76 1.13 2.95
N VAL A 30 11.46 2.10 2.38
CA VAL A 30 10.97 2.93 1.28
C VAL A 30 10.71 2.10 0.01
N GLY A 31 11.53 1.05 -0.24
CA GLY A 31 11.36 0.14 -1.37
C GLY A 31 10.02 -0.59 -1.30
N TYR A 32 9.70 -1.14 -0.14
CA TYR A 32 8.39 -1.75 0.11
C TYR A 32 7.24 -0.78 -0.18
N ILE A 33 7.31 0.44 0.35
CA ILE A 33 6.25 1.44 0.15
C ILE A 33 6.08 1.76 -1.34
N LYS A 34 7.18 2.03 -2.06
CA LYS A 34 7.13 2.28 -3.52
C LYS A 34 6.45 1.13 -4.26
N ASN A 35 6.88 -0.10 -3.98
CA ASN A 35 6.40 -1.31 -4.66
C ASN A 35 4.92 -1.55 -4.41
N ILE A 36 4.51 -1.62 -3.15
CA ILE A 36 3.13 -1.95 -2.78
C ILE A 36 2.14 -0.85 -3.19
N VAL A 37 2.50 0.42 -3.02
CA VAL A 37 1.64 1.54 -3.45
C VAL A 37 1.48 1.56 -4.98
N ALA A 38 2.56 1.33 -5.74
CA ALA A 38 2.49 1.24 -7.19
C ALA A 38 1.65 0.04 -7.65
N TYR A 39 1.78 -1.11 -6.98
CA TYR A 39 1.00 -2.31 -7.26
C TYR A 39 -0.50 -2.06 -7.08
N TYR A 40 -0.93 -1.65 -5.90
CA TYR A 40 -2.35 -1.38 -5.63
C TYR A 40 -2.89 -0.21 -6.46
N ARG A 41 -2.08 0.80 -6.78
CA ARG A 41 -2.52 1.86 -7.70
C ARG A 41 -2.83 1.31 -9.08
N ARG A 42 -2.02 0.42 -9.60
CA ARG A 42 -2.26 -0.26 -10.88
C ARG A 42 -3.54 -1.09 -10.84
N GLU A 43 -3.78 -1.87 -9.78
CA GLU A 43 -4.97 -2.70 -9.62
C GLU A 43 -6.25 -1.83 -9.53
N VAL A 44 -6.21 -0.73 -8.77
CA VAL A 44 -7.34 0.21 -8.67
C VAL A 44 -7.60 0.88 -10.03
N ASP A 45 -6.56 1.28 -10.76
CA ASP A 45 -6.71 1.91 -12.07
C ASP A 45 -7.29 0.94 -13.10
N ALA A 46 -6.86 -0.31 -13.11
CA ALA A 46 -7.42 -1.37 -13.95
C ALA A 46 -8.89 -1.65 -13.61
N ALA A 47 -9.23 -1.71 -12.32
CA ALA A 47 -10.62 -1.90 -11.89
C ALA A 47 -11.54 -0.74 -12.29
N LEU A 48 -11.05 0.50 -12.21
CA LEU A 48 -11.79 1.70 -12.62
C LEU A 48 -11.98 1.77 -14.15
N ALA A 49 -11.01 1.31 -14.93
CA ALA A 49 -11.08 1.36 -16.40
C ALA A 49 -12.29 0.60 -16.98
N VAL A 50 -12.75 -0.44 -16.27
CA VAL A 50 -13.93 -1.23 -16.67
C VAL A 50 -15.21 -0.85 -15.91
N ARG A 51 -15.21 0.27 -15.15
CA ARG A 51 -16.31 0.77 -14.34
C ARG A 51 -16.62 2.24 -14.63
N PRO A 52 -17.26 2.58 -15.75
CA PRO A 52 -17.46 3.97 -16.19
C PRO A 52 -18.30 4.83 -15.24
N HIS A 53 -19.08 4.20 -14.34
CA HIS A 53 -19.86 4.87 -13.30
C HIS A 53 -19.01 5.29 -12.08
N LEU A 54 -17.77 4.82 -11.98
CA LEU A 54 -16.83 5.18 -10.94
C LEU A 54 -15.72 6.09 -11.48
N ARG A 55 -15.19 6.95 -10.63
CA ARG A 55 -14.08 7.83 -10.96
C ARG A 55 -13.12 7.95 -9.80
N ARG A 56 -11.88 8.35 -10.08
CA ARG A 56 -10.90 8.68 -9.05
C ARG A 56 -11.39 9.86 -8.21
N ALA A 57 -11.25 9.77 -6.90
CA ALA A 57 -11.53 10.87 -5.98
C ALA A 57 -10.46 11.99 -6.04
N SER A 58 -9.26 11.67 -6.50
CA SER A 58 -8.14 12.60 -6.59
C SER A 58 -7.62 12.73 -8.02
N ALA A 59 -7.29 13.95 -8.43
CA ALA A 59 -6.69 14.22 -9.71
C ALA A 59 -5.32 13.55 -9.92
N GLY A 60 -4.97 13.36 -11.14
CA GLY A 60 -3.65 12.93 -11.56
C GLY A 60 -3.49 11.43 -11.75
N GLU A 61 -2.35 11.09 -12.32
CA GLU A 61 -1.94 9.76 -12.71
C GLU A 61 -0.58 9.45 -12.10
N SER A 62 -0.41 8.23 -11.58
CA SER A 62 0.89 7.74 -11.16
C SER A 62 1.61 7.12 -12.35
N ILE A 63 2.85 7.53 -12.58
CA ILE A 63 3.71 7.02 -13.65
C ILE A 63 4.88 6.29 -13.00
N PRO A 64 4.73 4.98 -12.73
CA PRO A 64 5.84 4.17 -12.24
C PRO A 64 6.86 3.94 -13.36
N ASP A 65 8.14 3.90 -13.02
CA ASP A 65 9.26 3.58 -13.89
C ASP A 65 9.80 2.17 -13.62
N PHE A 66 9.01 1.35 -12.95
CA PHE A 66 9.26 -0.08 -12.69
C PHE A 66 7.95 -0.85 -12.72
N THR A 67 8.04 -2.18 -12.88
CA THR A 67 6.89 -3.08 -12.74
C THR A 67 6.80 -3.53 -11.29
N PRO A 68 5.71 -3.18 -10.57
CA PRO A 68 5.54 -3.58 -9.18
C PRO A 68 5.21 -5.08 -9.06
N ASP A 69 5.73 -5.71 -8.00
CA ASP A 69 5.55 -7.13 -7.70
C ASP A 69 5.56 -7.34 -6.17
N THR A 70 4.44 -7.78 -5.59
CA THR A 70 4.27 -7.89 -4.14
C THR A 70 5.22 -8.89 -3.49
N VAL A 71 5.54 -9.98 -4.18
CA VAL A 71 6.38 -11.06 -3.63
C VAL A 71 7.87 -10.71 -3.58
N LYS A 72 8.31 -9.69 -4.34
CA LYS A 72 9.70 -9.18 -4.33
C LYS A 72 10.04 -8.21 -3.20
N SER A 73 9.06 -7.90 -2.36
CA SER A 73 9.23 -7.12 -1.14
C SER A 73 9.01 -8.00 0.08
N PHE A 74 8.94 -7.39 1.27
CA PHE A 74 8.63 -8.14 2.48
C PHE A 74 7.29 -8.88 2.37
N THR A 75 7.31 -10.20 2.46
CA THR A 75 6.11 -11.03 2.57
C THR A 75 6.36 -12.24 3.46
N ARG A 76 5.38 -12.60 4.27
CA ARG A 76 5.32 -13.82 5.10
C ARG A 76 4.42 -14.89 4.46
N GLY A 77 4.21 -14.79 3.16
CA GLY A 77 3.15 -15.42 2.42
C GLY A 77 1.87 -14.59 2.48
N GLU A 78 1.04 -14.71 1.45
CA GLU A 78 -0.19 -13.94 1.29
C GLU A 78 -1.42 -14.72 1.74
N SER A 79 -2.45 -14.01 2.15
CA SER A 79 -3.75 -14.53 2.54
C SER A 79 -4.82 -13.47 2.33
N GLU A 80 -6.04 -13.90 2.00
CA GLU A 80 -7.22 -13.05 1.94
C GLU A 80 -7.93 -12.93 3.31
N TYR A 81 -7.33 -13.47 4.36
CA TYR A 81 -7.91 -13.60 5.70
C TYR A 81 -9.32 -14.23 5.63
N PHE A 82 -10.34 -13.46 5.99
CA PHE A 82 -11.73 -13.92 6.06
C PHE A 82 -12.61 -13.31 4.97
N PHE A 83 -12.04 -12.78 3.90
CA PHE A 83 -12.79 -12.15 2.82
C PHE A 83 -13.81 -13.12 2.21
N ALA A 84 -13.40 -14.33 1.91
CA ALA A 84 -14.27 -15.40 1.40
C ALA A 84 -14.77 -16.34 2.51
N GLY A 85 -14.93 -15.85 3.73
CA GLY A 85 -15.32 -16.61 4.90
C GLY A 85 -14.13 -17.13 5.72
N LYS A 86 -14.42 -17.69 6.90
CA LYS A 86 -13.41 -18.15 7.85
C LYS A 86 -12.78 -19.47 7.39
N ARG A 87 -11.62 -19.39 6.74
CA ARG A 87 -10.86 -20.54 6.23
C ARG A 87 -9.49 -20.61 6.93
N PRO A 88 -8.85 -21.79 7.02
CA PRO A 88 -7.45 -21.90 7.44
C PRO A 88 -6.49 -21.27 6.42
N GLY A 89 -5.22 -21.11 6.79
CA GLY A 89 -4.19 -20.54 5.92
C GLY A 89 -3.88 -19.07 6.20
N VAL A 90 -4.31 -18.55 7.34
CA VAL A 90 -4.05 -17.17 7.77
C VAL A 90 -2.75 -17.05 8.58
N ALA A 91 -2.32 -18.12 9.25
CA ALA A 91 -1.12 -18.12 10.06
C ALA A 91 0.16 -18.38 9.26
N SER A 92 1.27 -17.81 9.74
CA SER A 92 2.63 -18.21 9.41
C SER A 92 3.25 -18.73 10.69
N PHE A 93 3.35 -20.06 10.83
CA PHE A 93 3.82 -20.71 12.07
C PHE A 93 5.34 -20.68 12.18
N ASP A 94 6.04 -20.76 11.05
CA ASP A 94 7.48 -21.02 11.01
C ASP A 94 8.29 -19.76 11.30
N THR A 95 7.81 -18.59 10.86
CA THR A 95 8.56 -17.35 11.03
C THR A 95 7.68 -16.09 11.00
N PRO A 96 8.02 -15.08 11.84
CA PRO A 96 7.46 -13.73 11.69
C PRO A 96 8.21 -12.88 10.65
N LYS A 97 9.33 -13.40 10.10
CA LYS A 97 10.19 -12.70 9.13
C LYS A 97 9.70 -12.89 7.70
N ALA A 98 10.27 -12.11 6.78
CA ALA A 98 10.01 -12.30 5.35
C ALA A 98 10.49 -13.67 4.88
N VAL A 99 9.66 -14.34 4.11
CA VAL A 99 9.99 -15.58 3.40
C VAL A 99 10.31 -15.27 1.93
N GLY A 100 9.47 -14.46 1.25
CA GLY A 100 9.69 -14.02 -0.13
C GLY A 100 9.28 -15.06 -1.17
N GLU A 101 10.01 -15.07 -2.28
CA GLU A 101 9.72 -15.92 -3.45
C GLU A 101 10.27 -17.34 -3.27
N ASP A 102 9.51 -18.32 -3.74
CA ASP A 102 9.96 -19.71 -3.79
C ASP A 102 11.13 -19.90 -4.79
N GLY A 103 12.30 -20.15 -4.27
CA GLY A 103 13.55 -20.36 -5.02
C GLY A 103 13.76 -21.78 -5.51
N GLY A 104 12.99 -22.76 -5.03
CA GLY A 104 13.11 -24.16 -5.35
C GLY A 104 13.70 -25.02 -4.22
N ARG A 105 13.89 -26.29 -4.50
CA ARG A 105 14.40 -27.28 -3.56
C ARG A 105 15.84 -27.69 -3.90
N VAL A 106 16.67 -27.82 -2.89
CA VAL A 106 18.05 -28.30 -3.04
C VAL A 106 18.05 -29.77 -3.44
N VAL A 107 18.60 -30.07 -4.62
CA VAL A 107 18.74 -31.45 -5.11
C VAL A 107 20.13 -32.02 -4.80
N ARG A 108 21.15 -31.16 -4.72
CA ARG A 108 22.54 -31.58 -4.43
C ARG A 108 23.26 -30.47 -3.66
N GLY A 109 23.97 -30.84 -2.59
CA GLY A 109 24.90 -29.97 -1.84
C GLY A 109 26.35 -30.39 -2.10
N GLU A 110 27.23 -29.36 -2.20
CA GLU A 110 28.70 -29.53 -2.28
C GLU A 110 29.33 -28.66 -1.16
N LYS A 111 30.65 -28.64 -1.03
CA LYS A 111 31.36 -27.97 0.07
C LYS A 111 30.98 -26.47 0.22
N ASN A 112 30.81 -25.76 -0.90
CA ASN A 112 30.61 -24.31 -0.93
C ASN A 112 29.48 -23.87 -1.89
N ARG A 113 28.71 -24.80 -2.45
CA ARG A 113 27.62 -24.54 -3.38
C ARG A 113 26.56 -25.61 -3.31
N PHE A 114 25.38 -25.30 -3.82
CA PHE A 114 24.28 -26.23 -3.95
C PHE A 114 23.60 -26.09 -5.31
N ARG A 115 22.83 -27.09 -5.71
CA ARG A 115 21.97 -27.06 -6.89
C ARG A 115 20.51 -27.15 -6.51
N LEU A 116 19.69 -26.37 -7.20
CA LEU A 116 18.24 -26.36 -7.06
C LEU A 116 17.59 -27.25 -8.13
N ASP A 117 16.36 -27.69 -7.89
CA ASP A 117 15.52 -28.40 -8.86
C ASP A 117 15.08 -27.51 -10.04
N ARG A 118 15.24 -26.21 -9.89
CA ARG A 118 15.01 -25.19 -10.91
C ARG A 118 16.03 -24.07 -10.77
N GLY A 119 16.33 -23.38 -11.87
CA GLY A 119 17.32 -22.30 -11.89
C GLY A 119 16.76 -20.98 -12.39
N GLY A 120 17.62 -19.94 -12.39
CA GLY A 120 17.36 -18.65 -13.02
C GLY A 120 16.69 -17.60 -12.15
N LEU A 121 16.21 -17.94 -10.93
CA LEU A 121 15.63 -16.96 -10.02
C LEU A 121 16.70 -16.19 -9.24
N LEU A 122 17.71 -16.89 -8.70
CA LEU A 122 18.70 -16.31 -7.81
C LEU A 122 19.85 -15.65 -8.56
N ALA A 123 20.37 -14.57 -7.99
CA ALA A 123 21.51 -13.82 -8.51
C ALA A 123 22.45 -13.40 -7.38
N ALA A 124 23.67 -13.00 -7.75
CA ALA A 124 24.63 -12.44 -6.78
C ALA A 124 24.04 -11.21 -6.06
N GLY A 125 24.21 -11.17 -4.76
CA GLY A 125 23.69 -10.13 -3.88
C GLY A 125 22.30 -10.42 -3.32
N ASP A 126 21.57 -11.43 -3.82
CA ASP A 126 20.28 -11.83 -3.27
C ASP A 126 20.42 -12.37 -1.85
N GLY A 127 19.39 -12.15 -1.03
CA GLY A 127 19.21 -12.82 0.25
C GLY A 127 18.31 -14.05 0.08
N ILE A 128 18.72 -15.15 0.68
CA ILE A 128 17.92 -16.38 0.73
C ILE A 128 17.63 -16.79 2.16
N CYS A 129 16.52 -17.46 2.37
CA CYS A 129 16.18 -18.08 3.65
C CYS A 129 15.61 -19.49 3.44
N PHE A 130 15.68 -20.30 4.48
CA PHE A 130 15.25 -21.69 4.48
C PHE A 130 14.96 -22.14 5.91
N LEU A 131 14.10 -23.16 6.05
CA LEU A 131 13.77 -23.75 7.35
C LEU A 131 14.83 -24.78 7.75
N THR A 132 15.27 -24.73 9.00
CA THR A 132 16.16 -25.71 9.64
C THR A 132 15.51 -26.24 10.92
N ASP A 133 16.08 -27.26 11.54
CA ASP A 133 15.62 -27.79 12.82
C ASP A 133 15.63 -26.74 13.95
N ARG A 134 16.39 -25.65 13.79
CA ARG A 134 16.47 -24.55 14.73
C ARG A 134 15.58 -23.34 14.34
N GLY A 135 14.75 -23.50 13.33
CA GLY A 135 13.91 -22.42 12.76
C GLY A 135 14.47 -21.84 11.46
N PHE A 136 13.94 -20.71 11.02
CA PHE A 136 14.36 -20.06 9.78
C PHE A 136 15.77 -19.48 9.89
N ALA A 137 16.66 -19.95 9.01
CA ALA A 137 18.01 -19.44 8.77
C ALA A 137 18.07 -18.65 7.46
N GLY A 138 19.11 -17.86 7.27
CA GLY A 138 19.30 -17.10 6.05
C GLY A 138 20.77 -16.83 5.75
N THR A 139 21.06 -16.63 4.45
CA THR A 139 22.40 -16.27 3.97
C THR A 139 22.26 -15.45 2.68
N ASN A 140 23.35 -14.81 2.25
CA ASN A 140 23.40 -14.10 0.98
C ASN A 140 23.96 -15.03 -0.12
N VAL A 141 23.60 -14.74 -1.35
CA VAL A 141 24.12 -15.39 -2.55
C VAL A 141 25.35 -14.62 -3.05
N ASN A 142 26.49 -15.28 -3.09
CA ASN A 142 27.72 -14.72 -3.64
C ASN A 142 27.75 -14.83 -5.18
N ALA A 143 27.27 -15.98 -5.71
CA ALA A 143 27.15 -16.21 -7.14
C ALA A 143 26.01 -17.20 -7.42
N ALA A 144 25.38 -17.05 -8.58
CA ALA A 144 24.42 -18.02 -9.11
C ALA A 144 24.59 -18.12 -10.62
N ASP A 145 24.56 -19.34 -11.15
CA ASP A 145 24.60 -19.69 -12.55
C ASP A 145 23.60 -20.83 -12.83
N GLY A 146 22.47 -20.45 -13.45
CA GLY A 146 21.35 -21.36 -13.64
C GLY A 146 20.80 -21.90 -12.32
N ASP A 147 20.93 -23.21 -12.11
CA ASP A 147 20.51 -23.93 -10.91
C ASP A 147 21.61 -24.00 -9.82
N CYS A 148 22.84 -23.65 -10.16
CA CYS A 148 24.01 -23.72 -9.27
C CYS A 148 24.17 -22.42 -8.48
N VAL A 149 24.12 -22.50 -7.15
CA VAL A 149 24.15 -21.35 -6.25
C VAL A 149 25.32 -21.49 -5.28
N THR A 150 26.13 -20.43 -5.16
CA THR A 150 27.20 -20.30 -4.17
C THR A 150 26.76 -19.30 -3.10
N PRO A 151 26.32 -19.74 -1.93
CA PRO A 151 25.93 -18.85 -0.84
C PRO A 151 27.16 -18.37 -0.05
N ASN A 152 26.98 -17.36 0.78
CA ASN A 152 28.00 -16.95 1.74
C ASN A 152 28.25 -18.00 2.84
N ARG A 153 27.21 -18.76 3.22
CA ARG A 153 27.27 -19.85 4.22
C ARG A 153 26.44 -21.05 3.75
N MET A 154 26.97 -22.24 3.90
CA MET A 154 26.30 -23.51 3.58
C MET A 154 25.57 -24.14 4.77
N GLU A 155 25.76 -23.63 5.99
CA GLU A 155 25.18 -24.21 7.20
C GLU A 155 23.66 -24.34 7.08
N GLY A 156 23.14 -25.55 7.28
CA GLY A 156 21.71 -25.86 7.20
C GLY A 156 21.14 -26.05 5.78
N ILE A 157 21.98 -25.95 4.74
CA ILE A 157 21.57 -26.21 3.35
C ILE A 157 21.97 -27.63 2.97
N VAL A 158 20.99 -28.51 2.91
CA VAL A 158 21.15 -29.93 2.58
C VAL A 158 20.17 -30.35 1.48
N PRO A 159 20.39 -31.47 0.78
CA PRO A 159 19.40 -32.00 -0.16
C PRO A 159 18.02 -32.11 0.47
N GLY A 160 16.99 -31.62 -0.23
CA GLY A 160 15.61 -31.53 0.26
C GLY A 160 15.23 -30.19 0.89
N THR A 161 16.19 -29.31 1.23
CA THR A 161 15.92 -27.98 1.77
C THR A 161 15.16 -27.13 0.75
N GLU A 162 14.04 -26.53 1.17
CA GLU A 162 13.32 -25.52 0.38
C GLU A 162 13.96 -24.16 0.61
N VAL A 163 14.32 -23.49 -0.48
CA VAL A 163 15.02 -22.20 -0.47
C VAL A 163 14.08 -21.11 -0.97
N TYR A 164 14.02 -19.99 -0.27
CA TYR A 164 13.23 -18.82 -0.63
C TYR A 164 14.13 -17.62 -0.82
N ARG A 165 13.83 -16.76 -1.80
CA ARG A 165 14.49 -15.46 -1.98
C ARG A 165 13.73 -14.39 -1.19
N ASN A 166 14.26 -14.01 -0.04
CA ASN A 166 13.66 -12.98 0.82
C ASN A 166 14.18 -11.55 0.56
N TYR A 167 15.18 -11.41 -0.31
CA TYR A 167 15.72 -10.13 -0.77
C TYR A 167 16.19 -10.24 -2.23
N ASP A 168 15.49 -9.58 -3.15
CA ASP A 168 15.89 -9.42 -4.55
C ASP A 168 16.78 -8.18 -4.69
N HIS A 169 18.08 -8.38 -4.84
CA HIS A 169 19.06 -7.30 -4.91
C HIS A 169 18.83 -6.37 -6.10
N ARG A 170 18.57 -6.93 -7.28
CA ARG A 170 18.35 -6.16 -8.51
C ARG A 170 17.08 -5.34 -8.43
N PHE A 171 16.02 -5.92 -7.93
CA PHE A 171 14.75 -5.22 -7.74
C PHE A 171 14.87 -4.08 -6.73
N ASN A 172 15.55 -4.30 -5.61
CA ASN A 172 15.79 -3.26 -4.62
C ASN A 172 16.67 -2.13 -5.16
N GLN A 173 17.68 -2.42 -6.00
CA GLN A 173 18.42 -1.38 -6.70
C GLN A 173 17.55 -0.57 -7.68
N LEU A 174 16.62 -1.24 -8.38
CA LEU A 174 15.66 -0.59 -9.26
C LEU A 174 14.77 0.37 -8.46
N LEU A 175 14.20 -0.10 -7.33
CA LEU A 175 13.37 0.73 -6.46
C LEU A 175 14.15 1.92 -5.85
N ALA A 176 15.41 1.72 -5.47
CA ALA A 176 16.26 2.79 -4.94
C ALA A 176 16.47 3.91 -5.96
N ARG A 177 16.62 3.56 -7.25
CA ARG A 177 16.81 4.52 -8.36
C ARG A 177 15.50 5.05 -8.92
N SER A 178 14.38 4.44 -8.61
CA SER A 178 13.06 4.78 -9.13
C SER A 178 12.70 6.24 -8.83
N ARG A 179 12.21 6.91 -9.88
CA ARG A 179 11.69 8.27 -9.88
C ARG A 179 10.20 8.30 -10.22
N THR A 180 9.46 7.33 -9.76
CA THR A 180 7.99 7.30 -9.88
C THR A 180 7.41 8.67 -9.51
N ARG A 181 6.58 9.21 -10.40
CA ARG A 181 5.94 10.51 -10.21
C ARG A 181 4.44 10.37 -10.28
N ARG A 182 3.76 11.24 -9.55
CA ARG A 182 2.34 11.51 -9.76
C ARG A 182 2.22 12.84 -10.50
N VAL A 183 1.53 12.83 -11.63
CA VAL A 183 1.36 14.01 -12.46
C VAL A 183 -0.11 14.30 -12.70
N ILE A 184 -0.44 15.57 -12.91
CA ILE A 184 -1.79 16.03 -13.23
C ILE A 184 -1.80 16.36 -14.73
N PRO A 185 -2.59 15.64 -15.55
CA PRO A 185 -2.74 15.98 -16.97
C PRO A 185 -3.28 17.39 -17.13
N ALA A 186 -2.69 18.13 -18.07
CA ALA A 186 -3.14 19.46 -18.42
C ALA A 186 -3.02 19.68 -19.94
N SER A 187 -3.70 20.69 -20.44
CA SER A 187 -3.56 21.23 -21.78
C SER A 187 -3.24 22.72 -21.73
N VAL A 188 -2.73 23.27 -22.82
CA VAL A 188 -2.45 24.70 -22.93
C VAL A 188 -2.99 25.26 -24.24
N LEU A 189 -3.64 26.42 -24.13
CA LEU A 189 -3.96 27.31 -25.25
C LEU A 189 -3.00 28.48 -25.23
N VAL A 190 -2.26 28.66 -26.33
CA VAL A 190 -1.39 29.83 -26.57
C VAL A 190 -2.07 30.74 -27.59
N GLU A 191 -2.29 32.00 -27.20
CA GLU A 191 -2.88 33.03 -28.07
C GLU A 191 -1.90 34.17 -28.23
N ALA A 192 -1.46 34.41 -29.48
CA ALA A 192 -0.58 35.54 -29.82
C ALA A 192 -1.27 36.50 -30.79
N THR A 193 -1.12 37.78 -30.53
CA THR A 193 -1.67 38.90 -31.35
C THR A 193 -0.61 39.96 -31.53
N ALA A 194 -0.87 41.01 -32.32
CA ALA A 194 0.05 42.15 -32.45
C ALA A 194 0.35 42.83 -31.10
N GLY A 195 -0.59 42.79 -30.12
CA GLY A 195 -0.50 43.50 -28.85
C GLY A 195 -0.03 42.64 -27.68
N GLY A 196 0.22 41.34 -27.88
CA GLY A 196 0.68 40.49 -26.79
C GLY A 196 0.45 39.00 -26.99
N VAL A 197 0.80 38.25 -25.94
CA VAL A 197 0.69 36.80 -25.91
C VAL A 197 0.15 36.31 -24.55
N ARG A 198 -0.70 35.28 -24.58
CA ARG A 198 -1.30 34.63 -23.41
C ARG A 198 -1.12 33.12 -23.48
N PHE A 199 -0.79 32.52 -22.35
CA PHE A 199 -0.76 31.07 -22.13
C PHE A 199 -1.82 30.69 -21.11
N SER A 200 -2.84 29.93 -21.51
CA SER A 200 -3.93 29.47 -20.64
C SER A 200 -3.82 27.97 -20.43
N TYR A 201 -3.54 27.53 -19.21
CA TYR A 201 -3.43 26.13 -18.82
C TYR A 201 -4.72 25.65 -18.20
N THR A 202 -5.20 24.51 -18.64
CA THR A 202 -6.40 23.86 -18.08
C THR A 202 -6.04 22.41 -17.69
N ASP A 203 -6.31 22.02 -16.45
CA ASP A 203 -6.07 20.67 -15.99
C ASP A 203 -7.23 19.71 -16.28
N CYS A 204 -7.03 18.42 -15.94
CA CYS A 204 -8.04 17.35 -16.16
C CYS A 204 -9.31 17.50 -15.32
N GLU A 205 -9.38 18.42 -14.35
CA GLU A 205 -10.57 18.74 -13.56
C GLU A 205 -11.22 20.06 -13.99
N GLY A 206 -10.71 20.69 -15.06
CA GLY A 206 -11.25 21.94 -15.60
C GLY A 206 -10.79 23.20 -14.87
N VAL A 207 -9.81 23.10 -13.97
CA VAL A 207 -9.20 24.29 -13.38
C VAL A 207 -8.35 24.98 -14.42
N THR A 208 -8.59 26.28 -14.64
CA THR A 208 -7.88 27.07 -15.64
C THR A 208 -7.18 28.24 -14.97
N ALA A 209 -5.94 28.51 -15.40
CA ALA A 209 -5.21 29.73 -15.05
C ALA A 209 -4.36 30.20 -16.24
N SER A 210 -4.03 31.47 -16.28
CA SER A 210 -3.29 32.01 -17.41
C SER A 210 -2.23 33.03 -16.98
N ALA A 211 -1.18 33.13 -17.79
CA ALA A 211 -0.20 34.20 -17.76
C ALA A 211 -0.22 34.94 -19.10
N ALA A 212 -0.08 36.24 -19.08
CA ALA A 212 -0.11 37.07 -20.27
C ALA A 212 0.93 38.21 -20.22
N ARG A 213 1.36 38.65 -21.38
CA ARG A 213 2.24 39.80 -21.53
C ARG A 213 1.71 40.71 -22.62
N SER A 214 1.51 41.98 -22.29
CA SER A 214 1.23 43.01 -23.27
C SER A 214 2.55 43.52 -23.83
N VAL A 215 2.83 43.24 -25.07
CA VAL A 215 4.06 43.58 -25.76
C VAL A 215 3.78 43.62 -27.28
N ALA A 216 4.33 44.61 -27.98
CA ALA A 216 4.22 44.63 -29.44
C ALA A 216 5.02 43.47 -30.06
N LEU A 217 4.33 42.62 -30.80
CA LEU A 217 4.91 41.46 -31.46
C LEU A 217 5.04 41.74 -32.96
N GLU A 218 6.16 41.34 -33.56
CA GLU A 218 6.36 41.39 -35.00
C GLU A 218 5.83 40.13 -35.68
N ARG A 219 5.67 40.20 -37.01
CA ARG A 219 5.31 39.02 -37.81
C ARG A 219 6.47 38.00 -37.81
N ALA A 220 6.14 36.75 -37.58
CA ALA A 220 7.14 35.68 -37.67
C ALA A 220 7.63 35.49 -39.13
N LYS A 221 8.94 35.43 -39.34
CA LYS A 221 9.52 35.10 -40.64
C LYS A 221 9.10 33.75 -41.19
N ASN A 222 8.86 32.81 -40.28
CA ASN A 222 8.32 31.45 -40.56
C ASN A 222 7.29 31.08 -39.50
N ALA A 223 6.02 31.24 -39.84
CA ALA A 223 4.90 30.99 -38.94
C ALA A 223 4.80 29.51 -38.49
N ALA A 224 5.13 28.57 -39.36
CA ALA A 224 5.10 27.14 -39.03
C ALA A 224 6.18 26.78 -38.00
N ALA A 225 7.43 27.27 -38.21
CA ALA A 225 8.53 27.05 -37.30
C ALA A 225 8.28 27.72 -35.93
N ASN A 226 7.72 28.94 -35.92
CA ASN A 226 7.34 29.66 -34.69
C ASN A 226 6.24 28.91 -33.92
N THR A 227 5.18 28.42 -34.60
CA THR A 227 4.13 27.63 -34.02
C THR A 227 4.68 26.34 -33.37
N ALA A 228 5.58 25.63 -34.04
CA ALA A 228 6.22 24.43 -33.54
C ALA A 228 7.07 24.70 -32.28
N ALA A 229 7.83 25.81 -32.32
CA ALA A 229 8.65 26.26 -31.17
C ALA A 229 7.77 26.61 -29.95
N LEU A 230 6.66 27.33 -30.16
CA LEU A 230 5.70 27.66 -29.12
C LEU A 230 5.08 26.39 -28.49
N ARG A 231 4.61 25.44 -29.32
CA ARG A 231 4.09 24.13 -28.83
C ARG A 231 5.14 23.42 -27.99
N THR A 232 6.37 23.33 -28.48
CA THR A 232 7.49 22.67 -27.78
C THR A 232 7.78 23.32 -26.42
N GLN A 233 7.72 24.64 -26.32
CA GLN A 233 7.94 25.33 -25.05
C GLN A 233 6.73 25.23 -24.10
N ALA A 234 5.53 25.36 -24.61
CA ALA A 234 4.31 25.39 -23.81
C ALA A 234 4.01 24.07 -23.09
N VAL A 235 4.40 22.91 -23.68
CA VAL A 235 4.16 21.59 -23.07
C VAL A 235 5.20 21.18 -22.02
N LYS A 236 6.27 21.94 -21.82
CA LYS A 236 7.29 21.57 -20.82
C LYS A 236 6.74 21.76 -19.41
N GLY A 237 6.54 20.67 -18.66
CA GLY A 237 6.08 20.72 -17.28
C GLY A 237 7.10 21.23 -16.27
N GLY A 238 8.41 21.16 -16.58
CA GLY A 238 9.48 21.48 -15.62
C GLY A 238 9.41 20.61 -14.36
N ASP A 239 9.66 21.25 -13.21
CA ASP A 239 9.58 20.60 -11.89
C ASP A 239 8.17 20.67 -11.27
N THR A 240 7.16 21.05 -12.07
CA THR A 240 5.77 21.10 -11.60
C THR A 240 5.13 19.72 -11.57
N VAL A 241 3.97 19.63 -10.89
CA VAL A 241 3.14 18.41 -10.88
C VAL A 241 2.36 18.18 -12.17
N PHE A 242 2.45 19.09 -13.16
CA PHE A 242 1.65 19.00 -14.37
C PHE A 242 2.37 18.25 -15.50
N ALA A 243 1.61 17.39 -16.19
CA ALA A 243 1.99 16.80 -17.47
C ALA A 243 1.14 17.44 -18.57
N VAL A 244 1.69 18.44 -19.25
CA VAL A 244 0.98 19.13 -20.33
C VAL A 244 1.03 18.26 -21.59
N ARG A 245 -0.11 17.68 -21.98
CA ARG A 245 -0.21 16.67 -23.06
C ARG A 245 -0.71 17.24 -24.39
N GLY A 246 -1.25 18.44 -24.38
CA GLY A 246 -1.76 19.10 -25.58
C GLY A 246 -1.45 20.59 -25.57
N ALA A 247 -1.08 21.13 -26.75
CA ALA A 247 -0.90 22.54 -26.96
C ALA A 247 -1.62 22.97 -28.24
N GLU A 248 -2.59 23.86 -28.10
CA GLU A 248 -3.19 24.60 -29.21
C GLU A 248 -2.50 25.97 -29.32
N VAL A 249 -2.16 26.39 -30.52
CA VAL A 249 -1.53 27.69 -30.77
C VAL A 249 -2.38 28.45 -31.78
N ARG A 250 -2.90 29.61 -31.35
CA ARG A 250 -3.58 30.61 -32.19
C ARG A 250 -2.71 31.82 -32.39
N GLY A 251 -2.63 32.35 -33.60
CA GLY A 251 -1.79 33.48 -33.92
C GLY A 251 -0.31 33.13 -34.01
N GLY A 252 0.05 31.94 -34.51
CA GLY A 252 1.42 31.51 -34.70
C GLY A 252 2.23 32.29 -35.74
N ASP A 253 1.59 33.20 -36.46
CA ASP A 253 2.16 34.21 -37.35
C ASP A 253 2.75 35.41 -36.61
N TRP A 254 2.54 35.57 -35.32
CA TRP A 254 3.18 36.55 -34.46
C TRP A 254 4.38 35.93 -33.75
N PHE A 255 5.56 36.54 -33.92
CA PHE A 255 6.80 36.01 -33.34
C PHE A 255 6.84 36.20 -31.83
N VAL A 256 6.95 35.11 -31.09
CA VAL A 256 7.14 35.12 -29.64
C VAL A 256 8.52 34.60 -29.30
N PRO A 257 9.41 35.41 -28.69
CA PRO A 257 10.73 34.97 -28.26
C PRO A 257 10.64 33.76 -27.31
N VAL A 258 11.55 32.78 -27.46
CA VAL A 258 11.59 31.55 -26.65
C VAL A 258 11.72 31.87 -25.15
N SER A 259 12.47 32.93 -24.81
CA SER A 259 12.60 33.39 -23.41
C SER A 259 11.25 33.82 -22.82
N LEU A 260 10.50 34.64 -23.56
CA LEU A 260 9.16 35.09 -23.17
C LEU A 260 8.18 33.90 -23.05
N ALA A 261 8.20 32.96 -24.01
CA ALA A 261 7.40 31.75 -23.94
C ALA A 261 7.76 30.89 -22.73
N ALA A 262 9.02 30.77 -22.36
CA ALA A 262 9.48 30.04 -21.19
C ALA A 262 9.08 30.73 -19.86
N GLU A 263 9.05 32.05 -19.82
CA GLU A 263 8.61 32.84 -18.68
C GLU A 263 7.10 32.65 -18.47
N LEU A 264 6.28 32.89 -19.50
CA LEU A 264 4.82 32.73 -19.42
C LEU A 264 4.39 31.28 -19.10
N ARG A 265 5.13 30.31 -19.58
CA ARG A 265 4.91 28.92 -19.22
C ARG A 265 5.09 28.71 -17.69
N ARG A 266 6.18 29.18 -17.11
CA ARG A 266 6.41 29.06 -15.65
C ARG A 266 5.31 29.76 -14.86
N GLU A 267 5.05 31.02 -15.18
CA GLU A 267 3.99 31.82 -14.52
C GLU A 267 2.61 31.18 -14.66
N GLY A 268 2.27 30.65 -15.85
CA GLY A 268 0.99 29.99 -16.09
C GLY A 268 0.81 28.70 -15.31
N LEU A 269 1.87 27.89 -15.20
CA LEU A 269 1.84 26.65 -14.40
C LEU A 269 1.81 26.96 -12.88
N ASP A 270 2.53 28.00 -12.43
CA ASP A 270 2.48 28.45 -11.04
C ASP A 270 1.08 28.99 -10.70
N ALA A 271 0.49 29.78 -11.60
CA ALA A 271 -0.88 30.27 -11.44
C ALA A 271 -1.91 29.12 -11.40
N LEU A 272 -1.74 28.09 -12.23
CA LEU A 272 -2.58 26.89 -12.20
C LEU A 272 -2.44 26.14 -10.88
N SER A 273 -1.21 25.99 -10.37
CA SER A 273 -0.95 25.38 -9.08
C SER A 273 -1.66 26.11 -7.93
N LYS A 274 -1.57 27.45 -7.96
CA LYS A 274 -2.24 28.32 -6.99
C LYS A 274 -3.77 28.19 -7.06
N ALA A 275 -4.34 28.28 -8.27
CA ALA A 275 -5.78 28.15 -8.49
C ALA A 275 -6.32 26.80 -8.00
N ARG A 276 -5.57 25.72 -8.18
CA ARG A 276 -5.91 24.39 -7.62
C ARG A 276 -5.89 24.39 -6.09
N SER A 277 -4.89 25.00 -5.49
CA SER A 277 -4.78 25.08 -4.03
C SER A 277 -5.94 25.89 -3.42
N GLU A 278 -6.33 26.98 -4.08
CA GLU A 278 -7.44 27.85 -3.65
C GLU A 278 -8.81 27.19 -3.82
N ARG A 279 -8.98 26.35 -4.86
CA ARG A 279 -10.22 25.57 -5.02
C ARG A 279 -10.49 24.67 -3.81
N GLY A 280 -9.43 24.22 -3.12
CA GLY A 280 -9.51 23.39 -1.94
C GLY A 280 -10.15 22.02 -2.16
N ILE A 281 -10.17 21.20 -1.13
CA ILE A 281 -11.01 20.02 -1.05
C ILE A 281 -12.30 20.51 -0.38
N GLY A 282 -13.42 20.50 -1.12
CA GLY A 282 -14.72 20.83 -0.56
C GLY A 282 -15.04 19.88 0.60
N HIS A 283 -14.82 20.33 1.82
CA HIS A 283 -15.27 19.61 3.00
C HIS A 283 -16.78 19.80 3.14
N ARG A 284 -17.53 18.74 2.91
CA ARG A 284 -18.93 18.72 3.30
C ARG A 284 -18.97 18.54 4.82
N ILE A 285 -19.25 19.60 5.53
CA ILE A 285 -19.59 19.52 6.95
C ILE A 285 -20.95 18.82 7.01
N LEU A 286 -20.96 17.58 7.50
CA LEU A 286 -22.22 16.91 7.79
C LEU A 286 -22.85 17.61 9.01
N PRO A 287 -24.17 17.81 9.02
CA PRO A 287 -24.82 18.33 10.21
C PRO A 287 -24.55 17.37 11.37
N GLU A 288 -24.28 17.94 12.56
CA GLU A 288 -24.17 17.16 13.78
C GLU A 288 -25.50 16.43 14.00
N GLY A 289 -25.47 15.11 13.87
CA GLY A 289 -26.60 14.23 14.15
C GLY A 289 -26.30 13.42 15.40
N ARG A 290 -27.18 13.46 16.38
CA ARG A 290 -27.15 12.50 17.49
C ARG A 290 -27.78 11.19 17.01
N ALA A 291 -26.96 10.27 16.56
CA ALA A 291 -27.37 8.89 16.35
C ALA A 291 -27.29 8.15 17.70
N GLU A 292 -28.32 7.40 18.06
CA GLU A 292 -28.26 6.52 19.21
C GLU A 292 -27.21 5.44 18.98
N TYR A 293 -26.43 5.13 19.99
CA TYR A 293 -25.50 4.01 19.92
C TYR A 293 -26.29 2.67 19.96
N PRO A 294 -25.92 1.67 19.15
CA PRO A 294 -26.72 0.45 18.98
C PRO A 294 -26.73 -0.50 20.20
N ALA A 295 -26.15 -0.10 21.33
CA ALA A 295 -26.14 -0.87 22.56
C ALA A 295 -26.35 0.01 23.78
N GLU A 296 -27.24 -0.40 24.68
CA GLU A 296 -27.48 0.29 25.95
C GLU A 296 -26.38 0.09 27.00
N CYS A 297 -25.62 -0.99 26.87
CA CYS A 297 -24.57 -1.37 27.81
C CYS A 297 -23.26 -1.64 27.06
N LEU A 298 -22.16 -1.08 27.57
CA LEU A 298 -20.82 -1.35 27.12
C LEU A 298 -20.05 -2.20 28.13
N SER A 299 -19.37 -3.22 27.64
CA SER A 299 -18.46 -4.05 28.41
C SER A 299 -17.05 -3.44 28.45
N ALA A 300 -16.14 -4.04 29.21
CA ALA A 300 -14.75 -3.66 29.22
C ALA A 300 -14.04 -3.83 27.85
N GLU A 301 -14.62 -4.60 26.93
CA GLU A 301 -14.07 -4.85 25.59
C GLU A 301 -14.13 -3.60 24.69
N GLU A 302 -15.07 -2.67 24.92
CA GLU A 302 -15.15 -1.39 24.22
C GLU A 302 -14.09 -0.38 24.69
N ASN A 303 -13.30 -0.76 25.67
CA ASN A 303 -12.09 -0.04 26.12
C ASN A 303 -12.34 1.43 26.48
N VAL A 304 -13.42 1.73 27.20
CA VAL A 304 -13.71 3.08 27.67
C VAL A 304 -12.81 3.40 28.87
N THR A 305 -11.77 4.20 28.65
CA THR A 305 -10.71 4.44 29.63
C THR A 305 -10.57 5.90 30.06
N ASN A 306 -11.37 6.82 29.48
CA ASN A 306 -11.31 8.22 29.83
C ASN A 306 -12.70 8.87 29.84
N ARG A 307 -12.79 10.02 30.54
CA ARG A 307 -14.04 10.75 30.74
C ARG A 307 -14.69 11.27 29.44
N LEU A 308 -13.89 11.59 28.41
CA LEU A 308 -14.44 12.11 27.16
C LEU A 308 -15.09 10.99 26.34
N ALA A 309 -14.47 9.80 26.30
CA ALA A 309 -15.08 8.62 25.69
C ALA A 309 -16.37 8.23 26.44
N GLU A 310 -16.35 8.27 27.79
CA GLU A 310 -17.56 7.99 28.59
C GLU A 310 -18.68 9.01 28.29
N ALA A 311 -18.37 10.31 28.24
CA ALA A 311 -19.32 11.36 27.90
C ALA A 311 -19.92 11.14 26.50
N PHE A 312 -19.07 10.84 25.51
CA PHE A 312 -19.53 10.55 24.15
C PHE A 312 -20.57 9.43 24.12
N TYR A 313 -20.28 8.29 24.74
CA TYR A 313 -21.22 7.16 24.75
C TYR A 313 -22.52 7.50 25.50
N ARG A 314 -22.46 8.23 26.61
CA ARG A 314 -23.65 8.67 27.34
C ARG A 314 -24.50 9.63 26.53
N ASP A 315 -23.87 10.57 25.81
CA ASP A 315 -24.57 11.49 24.90
C ASP A 315 -25.27 10.78 23.75
N HIS A 316 -24.82 9.55 23.42
CA HIS A 316 -25.42 8.68 22.41
C HIS A 316 -26.33 7.60 22.98
N GLY A 317 -26.81 7.76 24.24
CA GLY A 317 -27.85 6.93 24.84
C GLY A 317 -27.35 5.69 25.60
N VAL A 318 -26.03 5.52 25.79
CA VAL A 318 -25.52 4.38 26.57
C VAL A 318 -25.73 4.59 28.05
N GLY A 319 -26.56 3.74 28.68
CA GLY A 319 -26.90 3.83 30.10
C GLY A 319 -25.84 3.23 31.03
N ARG A 320 -25.22 2.13 30.65
CA ARG A 320 -24.23 1.40 31.47
C ARG A 320 -22.91 1.23 30.74
N ILE A 321 -21.83 1.65 31.38
CA ILE A 321 -20.47 1.56 30.84
C ILE A 321 -19.57 0.87 31.85
N GLU A 322 -19.04 -0.30 31.50
CA GLU A 322 -17.93 -0.93 32.21
C GLU A 322 -16.62 -0.33 31.70
N ARG A 323 -15.75 0.11 32.62
CA ARG A 323 -14.46 0.69 32.25
C ARG A 323 -13.51 -0.33 31.63
N GLY A 324 -12.71 0.12 30.68
CA GLY A 324 -11.71 -0.70 30.01
C GLY A 324 -10.69 -1.35 30.95
N LEU A 325 -10.15 -2.49 30.54
CA LEU A 325 -9.24 -3.30 31.35
C LEU A 325 -7.92 -2.58 31.68
N ASP A 326 -7.54 -1.57 30.91
CA ASP A 326 -6.36 -0.72 31.19
C ASP A 326 -6.45 0.02 32.54
N LEU A 327 -7.68 0.20 33.06
CA LEU A 327 -7.92 0.82 34.33
C LEU A 327 -8.16 -0.19 35.46
N ALA A 328 -8.15 -1.49 35.17
CA ALA A 328 -8.36 -2.53 36.14
C ALA A 328 -7.06 -2.79 36.94
N ALA A 329 -7.19 -3.04 38.25
CA ALA A 329 -6.06 -3.42 39.10
C ALA A 329 -5.48 -4.78 38.72
N SER A 330 -6.28 -5.66 38.10
CA SER A 330 -5.86 -6.98 37.61
C SER A 330 -6.74 -7.41 36.47
N THR A 331 -6.15 -8.12 35.51
CA THR A 331 -6.84 -8.78 34.39
C THR A 331 -7.06 -10.26 34.63
N ALA A 332 -6.62 -10.79 35.78
CA ALA A 332 -6.76 -12.21 36.13
C ALA A 332 -8.23 -12.68 36.03
N GLY A 333 -8.46 -13.77 35.30
CA GLY A 333 -9.77 -14.31 35.01
C GLY A 333 -10.60 -13.53 33.99
N ARG A 334 -10.09 -12.44 33.46
CA ARG A 334 -10.78 -11.60 32.46
C ARG A 334 -10.40 -12.01 31.03
N ARG A 335 -11.36 -11.86 30.12
CA ARG A 335 -11.10 -11.95 28.69
C ARG A 335 -10.35 -10.69 28.24
N VAL A 336 -9.11 -10.86 27.79
CA VAL A 336 -8.22 -9.76 27.39
C VAL A 336 -8.13 -9.61 25.88
N MET A 337 -8.57 -10.59 25.10
CA MET A 337 -8.61 -10.53 23.65
C MET A 337 -9.74 -11.42 23.11
N ARG A 338 -10.41 -10.94 22.07
CA ARG A 338 -11.30 -11.73 21.21
C ARG A 338 -10.79 -11.64 19.77
N SER A 339 -10.81 -12.75 19.04
CA SER A 339 -10.28 -12.85 17.70
C SER A 339 -11.21 -13.65 16.79
N ALA A 340 -11.44 -13.16 15.59
CA ALA A 340 -12.06 -13.91 14.50
C ALA A 340 -11.16 -15.07 14.01
N TYR A 341 -9.87 -15.05 14.34
CA TYR A 341 -8.94 -16.15 14.11
C TYR A 341 -9.11 -17.23 15.17
N CYS A 342 -9.23 -18.47 14.75
CA CYS A 342 -9.33 -19.64 15.62
C CYS A 342 -8.18 -20.60 15.35
N ILE A 343 -7.28 -20.77 16.33
CA ILE A 343 -6.10 -21.66 16.18
C ILE A 343 -6.51 -23.11 15.89
N ARG A 344 -7.58 -23.64 16.52
CA ARG A 344 -8.03 -25.00 16.27
C ARG A 344 -8.43 -25.22 14.81
N ARG A 345 -9.12 -24.24 14.21
CA ARG A 345 -9.49 -24.31 12.79
C ARG A 345 -8.25 -24.23 11.89
N GLU A 346 -7.32 -23.37 12.23
CA GLU A 346 -6.08 -23.18 11.48
C GLU A 346 -5.23 -24.44 11.38
N ILE A 347 -5.19 -25.24 12.46
CA ILE A 347 -4.39 -26.49 12.52
C ILE A 347 -5.22 -27.74 12.19
N GLY A 348 -6.46 -27.60 11.70
CA GLY A 348 -7.33 -28.75 11.35
C GLY A 348 -7.94 -29.46 12.54
N GLU A 349 -8.01 -28.81 13.71
CA GLU A 349 -8.55 -29.38 14.98
C GLU A 349 -9.85 -28.69 15.42
N CYS A 350 -10.68 -28.29 14.44
CA CYS A 350 -11.95 -27.60 14.69
C CYS A 350 -12.89 -28.46 15.56
N LEU A 351 -13.48 -27.87 16.61
CA LEU A 351 -14.38 -28.58 17.52
C LEU A 351 -15.69 -29.01 16.85
N LYS A 352 -16.11 -28.40 15.76
CA LYS A 352 -17.28 -28.79 14.95
C LYS A 352 -16.99 -29.91 13.95
N GLU A 353 -15.73 -30.24 13.75
CA GLU A 353 -15.25 -31.35 12.93
C GLU A 353 -14.75 -32.47 13.86
N HIS A 354 -13.99 -33.44 13.40
CA HIS A 354 -13.52 -34.54 14.24
C HIS A 354 -12.12 -34.27 14.84
N PRO A 355 -12.00 -33.43 15.90
CA PRO A 355 -10.73 -33.03 16.47
C PRO A 355 -10.03 -34.21 17.17
N ARG A 356 -8.75 -34.37 16.95
CA ARG A 356 -7.90 -35.30 17.68
C ARG A 356 -7.38 -34.70 18.97
N LEU A 357 -7.09 -33.38 18.95
CA LEU A 357 -6.57 -32.63 20.08
C LEU A 357 -7.65 -32.43 21.14
N ARG A 358 -7.45 -33.02 22.32
CA ARG A 358 -8.35 -32.96 23.47
C ARG A 358 -7.81 -31.97 24.54
N GLY A 359 -8.71 -31.51 25.40
CA GLY A 359 -8.38 -30.67 26.55
C GLY A 359 -8.27 -29.17 26.22
N GLU A 360 -7.83 -28.41 27.21
CA GLU A 360 -7.66 -26.96 27.14
C GLU A 360 -6.38 -26.60 26.37
N LEU A 361 -6.46 -25.52 25.62
CA LEU A 361 -5.28 -24.92 24.98
C LEU A 361 -4.87 -23.66 25.72
N TRP A 362 -3.56 -23.44 25.74
CA TRP A 362 -2.95 -22.33 26.44
C TRP A 362 -1.99 -21.58 25.54
N LEU A 363 -1.97 -20.26 25.66
CA LEU A 363 -0.94 -19.39 25.07
C LEU A 363 -0.01 -18.92 26.19
N GLU A 364 1.26 -19.15 26.03
CA GLU A 364 2.28 -18.70 26.99
C GLU A 364 3.28 -17.75 26.30
N ARG A 365 3.53 -16.62 26.91
CA ARG A 365 4.47 -15.62 26.40
C ARG A 365 5.05 -14.78 27.53
N GLY A 366 6.39 -14.80 27.66
CA GLY A 366 7.09 -13.88 28.57
C GLY A 366 6.67 -13.98 30.04
N GLY A 367 6.28 -15.19 30.51
CA GLY A 367 5.77 -15.44 31.85
C GLY A 367 4.25 -15.21 32.03
N SER A 368 3.57 -14.68 31.03
CA SER A 368 2.12 -14.59 31.00
C SER A 368 1.50 -15.87 30.46
N ARG A 369 0.35 -16.26 31.00
CA ARG A 369 -0.37 -17.46 30.62
C ARG A 369 -1.85 -17.16 30.38
N TYR A 370 -2.36 -17.55 29.20
CA TYR A 370 -3.72 -17.30 28.78
C TYR A 370 -4.40 -18.60 28.41
N ARG A 371 -5.61 -18.83 28.94
CA ARG A 371 -6.46 -19.93 28.52
C ARG A 371 -7.21 -19.52 27.26
N LEU A 372 -7.26 -20.42 26.27
CA LEU A 372 -7.99 -20.21 25.01
C LEU A 372 -9.42 -20.72 25.17
N GLU A 373 -10.39 -19.86 24.93
CA GLU A 373 -11.81 -20.20 24.87
C GLU A 373 -12.31 -20.08 23.44
N PHE A 374 -13.20 -20.99 23.03
CA PHE A 374 -13.68 -21.10 21.66
C PHE A 374 -15.19 -20.94 21.62
N ASP A 375 -15.68 -19.87 20.99
CA ASP A 375 -17.07 -19.68 20.61
C ASP A 375 -17.26 -20.29 19.21
N CYS A 376 -17.73 -21.54 19.16
CA CYS A 376 -17.90 -22.25 17.90
C CYS A 376 -19.07 -21.75 17.07
N ASP A 377 -20.05 -21.04 17.64
CA ASP A 377 -21.19 -20.52 16.91
C ASP A 377 -20.81 -19.28 16.11
N ARG A 378 -19.96 -18.44 16.69
CA ARG A 378 -19.37 -17.29 16.01
C ARG A 378 -18.06 -17.61 15.27
N CYS A 379 -17.52 -18.81 15.50
CA CYS A 379 -16.18 -19.20 15.05
C CYS A 379 -15.12 -18.18 15.50
N GLU A 380 -15.10 -17.88 16.80
CA GLU A 380 -14.19 -16.93 17.43
C GLU A 380 -13.36 -17.63 18.53
N MET A 381 -12.20 -17.05 18.81
CA MET A 381 -11.32 -17.49 19.90
C MET A 381 -11.06 -16.31 20.82
N SER A 382 -11.09 -16.58 22.13
CA SER A 382 -10.78 -15.58 23.15
C SER A 382 -9.60 -16.03 24.00
N LEU A 383 -8.86 -15.05 24.52
CA LEU A 383 -7.79 -15.23 25.50
C LEU A 383 -8.30 -14.76 26.87
N VAL A 384 -8.26 -15.65 27.84
CA VAL A 384 -8.56 -15.34 29.26
C VAL A 384 -7.26 -15.32 30.04
N ASP A 385 -6.96 -14.21 30.70
CA ASP A 385 -5.75 -14.08 31.49
C ASP A 385 -5.78 -14.99 32.71
N CYS A 386 -4.83 -15.92 32.78
CA CYS A 386 -4.62 -16.84 33.90
C CYS A 386 -3.21 -16.69 34.46
N THR A 387 -2.57 -15.55 34.21
CA THR A 387 -1.25 -15.23 34.74
C THR A 387 -1.33 -15.12 36.26
N LYS A 388 -0.53 -15.93 36.97
CA LYS A 388 -0.42 -15.81 38.41
C LYS A 388 0.24 -14.49 38.77
N THR A 389 -0.47 -13.62 39.47
CA THR A 389 0.15 -12.43 40.06
C THR A 389 1.29 -12.91 40.97
N LYS A 390 2.52 -12.50 40.69
CA LYS A 390 3.58 -12.67 41.67
C LYS A 390 3.22 -11.79 42.85
N LEU A 391 2.88 -12.44 43.97
CA LEU A 391 2.69 -11.81 45.28
C LEU A 391 4.02 -11.20 45.73
#